data_270b722dfc655d44a4a25c55c158ae37
#
_entry.id   270b722dfc655d44a4a25c55c158ae37
#
_cell.length_a   1.000
_cell.length_b   1.000
_cell.length_c   1.000
_cell.angle_alpha   90.00
_cell.angle_beta   90.00
_cell.angle_gamma   90.00
#
_symmetry.space_group_name_H-M   'P 1'
#
loop_
_entity.id
_entity.type
_entity.pdbx_description
1 polymer ?
#
loop_
_entity_poly.entity_id
_entity_poly.type
_entity_poly.pdbx_seq_one_letter_code
_entity_poly.pdbx_strand_id
1 'polypeptide(L)'
;MVAGLCSVAALYGAPVDAQEFALFTGPLWGGGQRTYSWAFDYQEGLSPHTALGFTWYNEGHIPNHHRDGQAVQFWGRVPLANRRLVLSAGAGPYRYFDTVPAAEGRGYSNTHGWGVLMSVRAAYYTSHRWIAQLQVNRAQVFGGPDTTSVMFGVGYQLDAPDTPGPRDTALPRTRKVTHNEVTAMLGETILNSRSSPSTLGGSIEYRRGLTRSLDWTATWMYEGAKQSVRRNGIASELWLTRALLNDKVTLSAGAGAYFTVNQRNREGQPGPGDGRFSGIVSISASYRISDRWLTRVTWNRVVTRYDRDTDVIQAGVGYRF
;
A
#
# COMPACT_ATOMS: atom_id res chain seq x y z
N MET A 1 9.64 28.70 -8.24
CA MET A 1 9.55 28.05 -9.56
C MET A 1 10.80 27.20 -9.72
N VAL A 2 10.76 25.93 -9.30
CA VAL A 2 11.80 24.94 -9.62
C VAL A 2 11.03 23.64 -9.92
N ALA A 3 10.94 23.32 -11.20
CA ALA A 3 10.41 22.08 -11.71
C ALA A 3 11.47 20.99 -11.52
N GLY A 4 11.32 20.17 -10.51
CA GLY A 4 12.06 18.91 -10.36
C GLY A 4 11.44 17.85 -11.24
N LEU A 5 11.94 17.64 -12.44
CA LEU A 5 11.71 16.46 -13.24
C LEU A 5 12.27 15.27 -12.46
N CYS A 6 11.40 14.48 -11.85
CA CYS A 6 11.74 13.10 -11.48
C CYS A 6 11.91 12.30 -12.78
N SER A 7 13.15 12.12 -13.18
CA SER A 7 13.55 11.17 -14.21
C SER A 7 13.17 9.77 -13.68
N VAL A 8 12.05 9.24 -14.16
CA VAL A 8 11.76 7.82 -14.07
C VAL A 8 12.79 7.14 -14.96
N ALA A 9 13.95 6.82 -14.39
CA ALA A 9 14.90 5.95 -15.04
C ALA A 9 14.15 4.64 -15.35
N ALA A 10 13.98 4.37 -16.62
CA ALA A 10 13.43 3.15 -17.13
C ALA A 10 14.27 2.00 -16.57
N LEU A 11 13.75 1.30 -15.56
CA LEU A 11 14.25 0.00 -15.10
C LEU A 11 13.93 -1.04 -16.19
N TYR A 12 14.58 -0.86 -17.33
CA TYR A 12 14.60 -1.88 -18.37
C TYR A 12 15.50 -3.02 -17.90
N GLY A 13 14.88 -4.16 -17.62
CA GLY A 13 15.52 -5.44 -17.85
C GLY A 13 16.35 -6.05 -16.72
N ALA A 14 15.90 -6.02 -15.45
CA ALA A 14 16.28 -7.11 -14.54
C ALA A 14 15.06 -8.03 -14.37
N PRO A 15 15.20 -9.32 -14.65
CA PRO A 15 14.17 -10.27 -14.28
C PRO A 15 14.14 -10.34 -12.74
N VAL A 16 13.03 -10.01 -12.14
CA VAL A 16 12.85 -9.93 -10.69
C VAL A 16 11.84 -10.98 -10.29
N ASP A 17 12.27 -12.01 -9.55
CA ASP A 17 11.37 -13.07 -9.09
C ASP A 17 11.90 -13.75 -7.83
N ALA A 18 11.71 -13.13 -6.70
CA ALA A 18 11.65 -13.82 -5.43
C ALA A 18 10.60 -13.08 -4.61
N GLN A 19 9.35 -13.48 -4.77
CA GLN A 19 8.20 -12.79 -4.23
C GLN A 19 7.84 -13.35 -2.88
N GLU A 20 7.91 -12.52 -1.86
CA GLU A 20 7.58 -12.87 -0.50
C GLU A 20 6.57 -11.88 0.03
N PHE A 21 5.56 -12.38 0.70
CA PHE A 21 4.57 -11.57 1.41
C PHE A 21 4.65 -11.90 2.89
N ALA A 22 4.52 -10.90 3.76
CA ALA A 22 4.54 -11.10 5.20
C ALA A 22 3.57 -10.17 5.92
N LEU A 23 3.07 -10.65 7.05
CA LEU A 23 2.29 -9.91 8.03
C LEU A 23 3.10 -9.79 9.30
N PHE A 24 3.16 -8.60 9.86
CA PHE A 24 3.89 -8.28 11.07
C PHE A 24 2.98 -7.64 12.10
N THR A 25 3.24 -7.93 13.38
CA THR A 25 2.65 -7.21 14.51
C THR A 25 3.61 -7.18 15.68
N GLY A 26 3.49 -6.15 16.51
CA GLY A 26 4.30 -6.04 17.71
C GLY A 26 4.20 -4.69 18.41
N PRO A 27 4.93 -4.53 19.52
CA PRO A 27 4.98 -3.27 20.25
C PRO A 27 5.73 -2.18 19.47
N LEU A 28 5.30 -0.96 19.69
CA LEU A 28 5.88 0.26 19.15
C LEU A 28 6.07 1.29 20.27
N TRP A 29 7.14 2.03 20.19
CA TRP A 29 7.50 3.14 21.10
C TRP A 29 7.69 4.41 20.28
N GLY A 30 7.08 5.50 20.76
CA GLY A 30 7.20 6.83 20.14
C GLY A 30 6.57 7.89 21.04
N GLY A 31 7.05 9.13 21.01
CA GLY A 31 6.52 10.23 21.81
C GLY A 31 6.51 9.97 23.32
N GLY A 32 7.45 9.14 23.84
CA GLY A 32 7.52 8.77 25.26
C GLY A 32 6.48 7.71 25.69
N GLN A 33 5.75 7.11 24.78
CA GLN A 33 4.73 6.10 25.08
C GLN A 33 4.92 4.81 24.27
N ARG A 34 4.14 3.79 24.66
CA ARG A 34 4.11 2.48 24.03
C ARG A 34 2.70 2.21 23.47
N THR A 35 2.66 1.68 22.25
CA THR A 35 1.45 1.22 21.59
C THR A 35 1.74 -0.07 20.81
N TYR A 36 0.83 -0.50 19.96
CA TYR A 36 1.02 -1.63 19.02
C TYR A 36 1.31 -1.11 17.61
N SER A 37 1.84 -1.98 16.78
CA SER A 37 2.01 -1.74 15.36
C SER A 37 1.71 -3.00 14.57
N TRP A 38 1.36 -2.82 13.30
CA TRP A 38 1.27 -3.92 12.34
C TRP A 38 1.75 -3.45 10.97
N ALA A 39 2.17 -4.41 10.14
CA ALA A 39 2.59 -4.11 8.78
C ALA A 39 2.24 -5.24 7.81
N PHE A 40 1.97 -4.86 6.57
CA PHE A 40 2.07 -5.73 5.40
C PHE A 40 3.39 -5.44 4.70
N ASP A 41 4.08 -6.48 4.33
CA ASP A 41 5.35 -6.37 3.62
C ASP A 41 5.34 -7.27 2.39
N TYR A 42 5.76 -6.72 1.28
CA TYR A 42 5.98 -7.44 0.05
C TYR A 42 7.40 -7.21 -0.40
N GLN A 43 8.15 -8.29 -0.66
CA GLN A 43 9.52 -8.20 -1.13
C GLN A 43 9.73 -8.91 -2.46
N GLU A 44 10.51 -8.27 -3.31
CA GLU A 44 11.09 -8.88 -4.50
C GLU A 44 12.60 -8.98 -4.35
N GLY A 45 13.14 -10.21 -4.48
CA GLY A 45 14.57 -10.44 -4.51
C GLY A 45 15.14 -9.98 -5.85
N LEU A 46 16.12 -9.10 -5.82
CA LEU A 46 16.87 -8.64 -7.00
C LEU A 46 18.11 -9.50 -7.24
N SER A 47 18.64 -10.10 -6.19
CA SER A 47 19.78 -11.00 -6.18
C SER A 47 19.78 -11.82 -4.89
N PRO A 48 20.70 -12.78 -4.69
CA PRO A 48 20.85 -13.47 -3.41
C PRO A 48 21.06 -12.54 -2.23
N HIS A 49 21.66 -11.37 -2.48
CA HIS A 49 22.08 -10.40 -1.46
C HIS A 49 21.28 -9.11 -1.43
N THR A 50 20.34 -8.91 -2.35
CA THR A 50 19.56 -7.67 -2.43
C THR A 50 18.09 -7.93 -2.70
N ALA A 51 17.22 -7.04 -2.19
CA ALA A 51 15.80 -7.06 -2.47
C ALA A 51 15.22 -5.63 -2.52
N LEU A 52 14.07 -5.49 -3.16
CA LEU A 52 13.22 -4.31 -3.09
C LEU A 52 11.95 -4.68 -2.33
N GLY A 53 11.54 -3.88 -1.34
CA GLY A 53 10.36 -4.11 -0.55
C GLY A 53 9.36 -2.97 -0.65
N PHE A 54 8.08 -3.31 -0.56
CA PHE A 54 6.99 -2.38 -0.30
C PHE A 54 6.37 -2.74 1.05
N THR A 55 6.30 -1.77 1.96
CA THR A 55 5.74 -1.96 3.29
C THR A 55 4.59 -0.99 3.51
N TRP A 56 3.42 -1.48 3.88
CA TRP A 56 2.39 -0.67 4.51
C TRP A 56 2.52 -0.84 6.02
N TYR A 57 2.83 0.24 6.71
CA TYR A 57 3.16 0.26 8.11
C TYR A 57 2.15 1.10 8.89
N ASN A 58 1.46 0.48 9.86
CA ASN A 58 0.59 1.15 10.80
C ASN A 58 1.31 1.30 12.14
N GLU A 59 1.45 2.53 12.59
CA GLU A 59 2.15 2.88 13.82
C GLU A 59 1.22 2.95 15.05
N GLY A 60 -0.01 2.45 14.91
CA GLY A 60 -0.97 2.41 16.00
C GLY A 60 -1.40 3.79 16.49
N HIS A 61 -1.59 3.91 17.80
CA HIS A 61 -2.02 5.13 18.46
C HIS A 61 -0.90 5.68 19.34
N ILE A 62 0.01 6.45 18.74
CA ILE A 62 0.94 7.28 19.50
C ILE A 62 0.11 8.42 20.14
N PRO A 63 0.50 9.00 21.27
CA PRO A 63 -0.29 10.08 21.90
C PRO A 63 -0.61 11.19 20.93
N ASN A 64 -1.88 11.46 20.79
CA ASN A 64 -2.43 12.45 19.87
C ASN A 64 -2.14 12.23 18.37
N HIS A 65 -1.70 11.03 17.98
CA HIS A 65 -1.43 10.67 16.60
C HIS A 65 -2.02 9.30 16.28
N HIS A 66 -2.64 9.16 15.10
CA HIS A 66 -2.96 7.89 14.48
C HIS A 66 -2.27 7.89 13.13
N ARG A 67 -1.12 7.22 13.07
CA ARG A 67 -0.26 7.29 11.90
C ARG A 67 -0.12 5.95 11.21
N ASP A 68 -0.26 5.97 9.90
CA ASP A 68 0.05 4.87 9.00
C ASP A 68 0.74 5.41 7.75
N GLY A 69 1.37 4.54 6.96
CA GLY A 69 2.01 4.99 5.75
C GLY A 69 2.60 3.85 4.92
N GLN A 70 3.18 4.24 3.81
CA GLN A 70 3.80 3.31 2.86
C GLN A 70 5.29 3.64 2.70
N ALA A 71 6.11 2.59 2.66
CA ALA A 71 7.52 2.69 2.38
C ALA A 71 7.93 1.82 1.19
N VAL A 72 8.89 2.30 0.43
CA VAL A 72 9.63 1.49 -0.52
C VAL A 72 11.06 1.40 -0.01
N GLN A 73 11.51 0.18 0.32
CA GLN A 73 12.82 -0.03 0.93
C GLN A 73 13.72 -0.87 0.04
N PHE A 74 14.98 -0.47 -0.06
CA PHE A 74 16.04 -1.31 -0.59
C PHE A 74 16.67 -2.10 0.57
N TRP A 75 16.85 -3.41 0.36
CA TRP A 75 17.33 -4.35 1.36
C TRP A 75 18.65 -5.01 0.94
N GLY A 76 19.61 -5.00 1.87
CA GLY A 76 20.78 -5.89 1.81
C GLY A 76 20.48 -7.15 2.62
N ARG A 77 20.88 -8.33 2.11
CA ARG A 77 20.61 -9.64 2.71
C ARG A 77 21.87 -10.47 2.86
N VAL A 78 21.99 -11.16 3.98
CA VAL A 78 23.08 -12.10 4.27
C VAL A 78 22.46 -13.47 4.56
N PRO A 79 22.46 -14.41 3.61
CA PRO A 79 21.98 -15.76 3.85
C PRO A 79 23.00 -16.55 4.69
N LEU A 80 22.50 -17.25 5.70
CA LEU A 80 23.23 -18.08 6.66
C LEU A 80 22.58 -19.47 6.76
N ALA A 81 23.24 -20.41 7.44
CA ALA A 81 22.70 -21.74 7.75
C ALA A 81 22.09 -22.44 6.52
N ASN A 82 22.85 -22.59 5.46
CA ASN A 82 22.39 -23.13 4.17
C ASN A 82 21.15 -22.40 3.65
N ARG A 83 21.15 -21.06 3.78
CA ARG A 83 20.10 -20.13 3.33
C ARG A 83 18.79 -20.20 4.11
N ARG A 84 18.70 -21.03 5.15
CA ARG A 84 17.48 -21.08 5.98
C ARG A 84 17.33 -19.88 6.90
N LEU A 85 18.41 -19.28 7.33
CA LEU A 85 18.42 -18.04 8.11
C LEU A 85 18.94 -16.91 7.24
N VAL A 86 18.22 -15.80 7.16
CA VAL A 86 18.62 -14.61 6.43
C VAL A 86 18.58 -13.42 7.35
N LEU A 87 19.70 -12.76 7.52
CA LEU A 87 19.78 -11.45 8.17
C LEU A 87 19.72 -10.37 7.09
N SER A 88 18.94 -9.34 7.31
CA SER A 88 18.79 -8.26 6.34
C SER A 88 18.64 -6.90 7.02
N ALA A 89 19.09 -5.87 6.31
CA ALA A 89 18.87 -4.49 6.68
C ALA A 89 18.34 -3.74 5.45
N GLY A 90 17.37 -2.87 5.67
CA GLY A 90 16.71 -2.11 4.62
C GLY A 90 16.43 -0.68 5.05
N ALA A 91 16.41 0.21 4.06
CA ALA A 91 16.01 1.59 4.26
C ALA A 91 15.33 2.14 3.00
N GLY A 92 14.47 3.13 3.19
CA GLY A 92 13.85 3.82 2.06
C GLY A 92 12.86 4.90 2.47
N PRO A 93 12.38 5.68 1.48
CA PRO A 93 11.41 6.74 1.70
C PRO A 93 10.11 6.17 2.29
N TYR A 94 9.59 6.90 3.27
CA TYR A 94 8.36 6.60 3.97
C TYR A 94 7.39 7.77 3.81
N ARG A 95 6.26 7.54 3.17
CA ARG A 95 5.14 8.48 3.06
C ARG A 95 4.15 8.16 4.15
N TYR A 96 3.95 9.04 5.12
CA TYR A 96 3.00 8.83 6.20
C TYR A 96 1.78 9.74 6.10
N PHE A 97 0.70 9.26 6.71
CA PHE A 97 -0.58 9.93 6.94
C PHE A 97 -0.86 9.89 8.43
N ASP A 98 -1.13 11.04 9.01
CA ASP A 98 -1.25 11.20 10.45
C ASP A 98 -2.51 11.98 10.80
N THR A 99 -3.44 11.32 11.49
CA THR A 99 -4.64 11.95 12.02
C THR A 99 -4.37 12.43 13.43
N VAL A 100 -4.38 13.75 13.62
CA VAL A 100 -4.22 14.41 14.91
C VAL A 100 -5.61 14.74 15.44
N PRO A 101 -5.97 14.32 16.68
CA PRO A 101 -7.27 14.60 17.25
C PRO A 101 -7.49 16.08 17.51
N ALA A 102 -8.76 16.46 17.63
CA ALA A 102 -9.15 17.80 18.04
C ALA A 102 -8.56 18.13 19.42
N ALA A 103 -7.89 19.27 19.50
CA ALA A 103 -7.48 19.93 20.75
C ALA A 103 -8.39 21.14 20.99
N GLU A 104 -8.32 21.73 22.18
CA GLU A 104 -9.14 22.89 22.56
C GLU A 104 -9.17 23.96 21.45
N GLY A 105 -10.38 24.18 20.88
CA GLY A 105 -10.64 25.18 19.86
C GLY A 105 -10.22 24.81 18.43
N ARG A 106 -9.67 23.58 18.20
CA ARG A 106 -9.29 23.09 16.86
C ARG A 106 -9.98 21.76 16.55
N GLY A 107 -10.52 21.61 15.36
CA GLY A 107 -10.98 20.31 14.84
C GLY A 107 -9.82 19.32 14.67
N TYR A 108 -10.11 18.06 14.35
CA TYR A 108 -9.07 17.10 13.94
C TYR A 108 -8.40 17.59 12.64
N SER A 109 -7.15 17.22 12.45
CA SER A 109 -6.42 17.47 11.20
C SER A 109 -5.77 16.20 10.67
N ASN A 110 -5.71 16.09 9.34
CA ASN A 110 -4.94 15.06 8.64
C ASN A 110 -3.65 15.68 8.13
N THR A 111 -2.54 15.33 8.72
CA THR A 111 -1.23 15.76 8.26
C THR A 111 -0.58 14.67 7.41
N HIS A 112 0.16 15.09 6.39
CA HIS A 112 0.82 14.19 5.48
C HIS A 112 2.29 14.60 5.38
N GLY A 113 3.18 13.65 5.56
CA GLY A 113 4.58 13.95 5.53
C GLY A 113 5.43 12.85 4.92
N TRP A 114 6.71 13.13 4.92
CA TRP A 114 7.74 12.20 4.49
C TRP A 114 8.67 11.88 5.66
N GLY A 115 9.30 10.73 5.55
CA GLY A 115 10.34 10.27 6.44
C GLY A 115 11.17 9.19 5.79
N VAL A 116 11.94 8.50 6.60
CA VAL A 116 12.72 7.32 6.23
C VAL A 116 12.32 6.17 7.14
N LEU A 117 11.98 5.03 6.57
CA LEU A 117 11.82 3.78 7.29
C LEU A 117 13.11 2.98 7.18
N MET A 118 13.74 2.69 8.33
CA MET A 118 14.91 1.85 8.46
C MET A 118 14.52 0.57 9.20
N SER A 119 14.97 -0.58 8.70
CA SER A 119 14.57 -1.88 9.24
C SER A 119 15.74 -2.85 9.29
N VAL A 120 15.75 -3.69 10.33
CA VAL A 120 16.64 -4.85 10.43
C VAL A 120 15.76 -6.06 10.66
N ARG A 121 16.05 -7.17 9.96
CA ARG A 121 15.20 -8.36 9.96
C ARG A 121 16.04 -9.63 10.06
N ALA A 122 15.58 -10.57 10.87
CA ALA A 122 15.99 -11.96 10.84
C ALA A 122 14.81 -12.79 10.32
N ALA A 123 15.02 -13.58 9.28
CA ALA A 123 14.00 -14.40 8.63
C ALA A 123 14.46 -15.86 8.61
N TYR A 124 13.61 -16.78 9.09
CA TYR A 124 13.83 -18.21 9.03
C TYR A 124 12.91 -18.87 8.02
N TYR A 125 13.47 -19.49 6.99
CA TYR A 125 12.76 -20.12 5.89
C TYR A 125 12.52 -21.61 6.18
N THR A 126 11.26 -22.00 6.23
CA THR A 126 10.87 -23.40 6.39
C THR A 126 10.93 -24.15 5.04
N SER A 127 10.78 -25.48 5.11
CA SER A 127 10.68 -26.31 3.89
C SER A 127 9.31 -26.18 3.18
N HIS A 128 8.32 -25.53 3.79
CA HIS A 128 6.93 -25.43 3.30
C HIS A 128 6.53 -24.02 2.89
N ARG A 129 7.45 -23.23 2.36
CA ARG A 129 7.22 -21.84 1.91
C ARG A 129 6.93 -20.82 3.01
N TRP A 130 6.76 -21.23 4.27
CA TRP A 130 6.52 -20.32 5.38
C TRP A 130 7.82 -19.70 5.87
N ILE A 131 7.73 -18.46 6.30
CA ILE A 131 8.85 -17.68 6.81
C ILE A 131 8.47 -17.16 8.20
N ALA A 132 9.23 -17.51 9.21
CA ALA A 132 9.14 -16.89 10.53
C ALA A 132 10.10 -15.71 10.59
N GLN A 133 9.65 -14.55 11.06
CA GLN A 133 10.43 -13.32 10.99
C GLN A 133 10.40 -12.54 12.30
N LEU A 134 11.52 -11.90 12.60
CA LEU A 134 11.65 -10.87 13.64
C LEU A 134 12.20 -9.62 12.98
N GLN A 135 11.54 -8.48 13.18
CA GLN A 135 11.93 -7.22 12.57
C GLN A 135 11.93 -6.07 13.57
N VAL A 136 12.93 -5.24 13.48
CA VAL A 136 12.99 -3.95 14.18
C VAL A 136 12.90 -2.85 13.14
N ASN A 137 11.98 -1.91 13.35
CA ASN A 137 11.81 -0.74 12.47
C ASN A 137 12.11 0.55 13.27
N ARG A 138 12.70 1.51 12.57
CA ARG A 138 12.80 2.90 12.98
C ARG A 138 12.19 3.76 11.89
N ALA A 139 11.06 4.41 12.19
CA ALA A 139 10.49 5.45 11.33
C ALA A 139 11.01 6.81 11.83
N GLN A 140 11.83 7.44 11.02
CA GLN A 140 12.29 8.81 11.23
C GLN A 140 11.51 9.74 10.33
N VAL A 141 10.72 10.64 10.89
CA VAL A 141 9.77 11.46 10.14
C VAL A 141 10.10 12.95 10.20
N PHE A 142 9.82 13.67 9.11
CA PHE A 142 10.10 15.11 8.99
C PHE A 142 8.89 15.95 9.44
N GLY A 143 8.48 15.85 10.67
CA GLY A 143 7.35 16.63 11.19
C GLY A 143 6.42 15.80 12.07
N GLY A 144 6.97 15.19 13.10
CA GLY A 144 6.25 14.40 14.07
C GLY A 144 7.18 13.58 14.96
N PRO A 145 6.66 12.81 15.90
CA PRO A 145 7.49 11.96 16.74
C PRO A 145 8.05 10.78 15.92
N ASP A 146 9.33 10.52 16.08
CA ASP A 146 9.94 9.29 15.58
C ASP A 146 9.46 8.08 16.36
N THR A 147 9.40 6.93 15.68
CA THR A 147 8.95 5.68 16.30
C THR A 147 9.95 4.55 16.08
N THR A 148 9.92 3.60 17.00
CA THR A 148 10.66 2.34 16.93
C THR A 148 9.70 1.21 17.23
N SER A 149 9.70 0.14 16.42
CA SER A 149 8.92 -1.07 16.70
C SER A 149 9.76 -2.33 16.65
N VAL A 150 9.34 -3.32 17.42
CA VAL A 150 9.84 -4.70 17.36
C VAL A 150 8.66 -5.58 16.99
N MET A 151 8.76 -6.29 15.88
CA MET A 151 7.63 -6.97 15.29
C MET A 151 7.95 -8.43 14.99
N PHE A 152 7.02 -9.31 15.30
CA PHE A 152 7.02 -10.70 14.80
C PHE A 152 6.23 -10.75 13.50
N GLY A 153 6.71 -11.55 12.55
CA GLY A 153 6.10 -11.70 11.25
C GLY A 153 5.97 -13.15 10.84
N VAL A 154 4.90 -13.42 10.10
CA VAL A 154 4.72 -14.66 9.36
C VAL A 154 4.65 -14.29 7.89
N GLY A 155 5.57 -14.87 7.12
CA GLY A 155 5.64 -14.67 5.68
C GLY A 155 5.37 -15.94 4.92
N TYR A 156 5.11 -15.77 3.63
CA TYR A 156 4.91 -16.85 2.67
C TYR A 156 5.62 -16.54 1.37
N GLN A 157 6.38 -17.52 0.86
CA GLN A 157 7.02 -17.44 -0.44
C GLN A 157 6.00 -17.74 -1.53
N LEU A 158 5.63 -16.73 -2.29
CA LEU A 158 4.64 -16.84 -3.37
C LEU A 158 5.21 -17.66 -4.54
N ASP A 159 6.47 -17.43 -4.87
CA ASP A 159 7.24 -18.22 -5.83
C ASP A 159 8.47 -18.83 -5.14
N ALA A 160 8.28 -19.91 -4.40
CA ALA A 160 9.36 -20.55 -3.66
C ALA A 160 10.38 -21.22 -4.57
N PRO A 161 11.66 -21.13 -4.26
CA PRO A 161 12.70 -21.96 -4.90
C PRO A 161 12.56 -23.43 -4.46
N ASP A 162 13.24 -24.31 -5.18
CA ASP A 162 13.28 -25.74 -4.85
C ASP A 162 14.04 -26.04 -3.54
N THR A 163 14.88 -25.11 -3.11
CA THR A 163 15.64 -25.17 -1.85
C THR A 163 15.18 -24.08 -0.89
N PRO A 164 15.24 -24.31 0.45
CA PRO A 164 14.90 -23.26 1.42
C PRO A 164 15.74 -21.99 1.24
N GLY A 165 15.15 -20.85 1.55
CA GLY A 165 15.78 -19.53 1.46
C GLY A 165 15.19 -18.64 0.38
N PRO A 166 15.66 -17.40 0.27
CA PRO A 166 15.19 -16.47 -0.75
C PRO A 166 15.57 -16.97 -2.14
N ARG A 167 14.71 -16.72 -3.10
CA ARG A 167 14.98 -17.08 -4.50
C ARG A 167 16.07 -16.20 -5.09
N ASP A 168 16.95 -16.78 -5.91
CA ASP A 168 18.10 -16.09 -6.48
C ASP A 168 17.93 -15.71 -7.94
N THR A 169 16.99 -16.36 -8.62
CA THR A 169 16.83 -16.24 -10.07
C THR A 169 15.41 -15.87 -10.43
N ALA A 170 15.35 -14.97 -11.34
CA ALA A 170 14.11 -14.54 -11.95
C ALA A 170 13.52 -15.57 -12.91
N LEU A 171 12.20 -15.73 -12.91
CA LEU A 171 11.50 -16.41 -14.00
C LEU A 171 11.24 -15.41 -15.13
N PRO A 172 11.65 -15.68 -16.38
CA PRO A 172 11.37 -14.78 -17.49
C PRO A 172 9.87 -14.76 -17.79
N ARG A 173 9.19 -13.68 -17.42
CA ARG A 173 7.80 -13.45 -17.79
C ARG A 173 7.74 -12.62 -19.07
N THR A 174 7.17 -13.18 -20.13
CA THR A 174 7.07 -12.52 -21.43
C THR A 174 5.73 -11.85 -21.66
N ARG A 175 4.68 -12.23 -20.92
CA ARG A 175 3.31 -11.77 -21.13
C ARG A 175 2.90 -10.64 -20.18
N LYS A 176 1.99 -9.78 -20.62
CA LYS A 176 1.30 -8.81 -19.77
C LYS A 176 0.46 -9.54 -18.73
N VAL A 177 0.47 -9.06 -17.49
CA VAL A 177 -0.39 -9.58 -16.42
C VAL A 177 -1.83 -9.22 -16.69
N THR A 178 -2.08 -7.95 -17.03
CA THR A 178 -3.39 -7.38 -17.30
C THR A 178 -3.53 -7.07 -18.78
N HIS A 179 -4.69 -7.34 -19.36
CA HIS A 179 -5.09 -6.87 -20.69
C HIS A 179 -6.04 -5.68 -20.55
N ASN A 180 -7.33 -5.88 -20.84
CA ASN A 180 -8.39 -4.92 -20.53
C ASN A 180 -9.34 -5.58 -19.56
N GLU A 181 -9.73 -4.86 -18.51
CA GLU A 181 -10.62 -5.36 -17.46
C GLU A 181 -11.60 -4.25 -17.07
N VAL A 182 -12.84 -4.61 -16.81
CA VAL A 182 -13.83 -3.74 -16.15
C VAL A 182 -14.27 -4.43 -14.87
N THR A 183 -14.21 -3.72 -13.75
CA THR A 183 -14.56 -4.26 -12.43
C THR A 183 -15.59 -3.36 -11.76
N ALA A 184 -16.70 -3.94 -11.30
CA ALA A 184 -17.68 -3.29 -10.45
C ALA A 184 -17.45 -3.70 -8.99
N MET A 185 -17.37 -2.74 -8.08
CA MET A 185 -17.00 -2.94 -6.69
C MET A 185 -17.96 -2.22 -5.74
N LEU A 186 -18.20 -2.82 -4.59
CA LEU A 186 -18.96 -2.27 -3.47
C LEU A 186 -18.16 -2.44 -2.17
N GLY A 187 -18.38 -1.55 -1.22
CA GLY A 187 -17.70 -1.63 0.07
C GLY A 187 -17.93 -0.40 0.94
N GLU A 188 -17.00 -0.15 1.83
CA GLU A 188 -17.08 0.92 2.81
C GLU A 188 -16.12 2.06 2.49
N THR A 189 -16.59 3.28 2.75
CA THR A 189 -15.79 4.49 2.82
C THR A 189 -15.71 4.95 4.27
N ILE A 190 -14.52 5.13 4.77
CA ILE A 190 -14.21 5.57 6.12
C ILE A 190 -13.52 6.93 6.02
N LEU A 191 -14.07 7.95 6.66
CA LEU A 191 -13.39 9.23 6.80
C LEU A 191 -12.26 9.07 7.83
N ASN A 192 -11.05 9.48 7.49
CA ASN A 192 -9.92 9.40 8.41
C ASN A 192 -10.02 10.43 9.54
N SER A 193 -10.86 10.10 10.53
CA SER A 193 -10.95 10.77 11.80
C SER A 193 -11.28 9.76 12.90
N ARG A 194 -10.92 10.04 14.15
CA ARG A 194 -11.07 9.12 15.29
C ARG A 194 -12.51 8.67 15.60
N SER A 195 -13.51 9.36 15.09
CA SER A 195 -14.93 9.13 15.42
C SER A 195 -15.82 9.09 14.17
N SER A 196 -15.25 8.78 13.01
CA SER A 196 -16.02 8.87 11.78
C SER A 196 -16.90 7.63 11.54
N PRO A 197 -18.16 7.83 11.18
CA PRO A 197 -18.98 6.74 10.70
C PRO A 197 -18.53 6.29 9.31
N SER A 198 -18.55 4.99 9.07
CA SER A 198 -18.42 4.44 7.73
C SER A 198 -19.70 4.63 6.92
N THR A 199 -19.57 4.66 5.61
CA THR A 199 -20.70 4.74 4.66
C THR A 199 -20.48 3.76 3.52
N LEU A 200 -21.59 3.27 2.94
CA LEU A 200 -21.50 2.41 1.76
C LEU A 200 -21.00 3.22 0.56
N GLY A 201 -19.98 2.70 -0.10
CA GLY A 201 -19.41 3.23 -1.34
C GLY A 201 -19.42 2.21 -2.45
N GLY A 202 -19.16 2.66 -3.67
CA GLY A 202 -19.04 1.77 -4.83
C GLY A 202 -18.19 2.40 -5.93
N SER A 203 -17.67 1.57 -6.83
CA SER A 203 -16.89 2.04 -7.96
C SER A 203 -17.02 1.15 -9.18
N ILE A 204 -16.72 1.75 -10.34
CA ILE A 204 -16.51 1.04 -11.59
C ILE A 204 -15.11 1.42 -12.06
N GLU A 205 -14.24 0.42 -12.18
CA GLU A 205 -12.86 0.57 -12.64
C GLU A 205 -12.69 -0.04 -14.02
N TYR A 206 -12.12 0.72 -14.95
CA TYR A 206 -11.50 0.19 -16.16
C TYR A 206 -9.99 0.12 -15.94
N ARG A 207 -9.39 -1.04 -16.18
CA ARG A 207 -7.95 -1.27 -16.07
C ARG A 207 -7.38 -1.78 -17.38
N ARG A 208 -6.26 -1.20 -17.81
CA ARG A 208 -5.51 -1.57 -19.02
C ARG A 208 -4.05 -1.82 -18.68
N GLY A 209 -3.54 -2.98 -19.05
CA GLY A 209 -2.12 -3.29 -19.00
C GLY A 209 -1.35 -2.48 -20.05
N LEU A 210 -0.44 -1.61 -19.61
CA LEU A 210 0.44 -0.84 -20.49
C LEU A 210 1.67 -1.66 -20.86
N THR A 211 2.32 -2.24 -19.85
CA THR A 211 3.50 -3.11 -20.01
C THR A 211 3.28 -4.44 -19.30
N ARG A 212 4.35 -5.21 -19.07
CA ARG A 212 4.28 -6.49 -18.32
C ARG A 212 3.79 -6.32 -16.89
N SER A 213 4.16 -5.22 -16.27
CA SER A 213 3.95 -4.97 -14.83
C SER A 213 3.42 -3.57 -14.52
N LEU A 214 3.10 -2.80 -15.54
CA LEU A 214 2.52 -1.47 -15.39
C LEU A 214 1.14 -1.46 -16.00
N ASP A 215 0.15 -1.12 -15.17
CA ASP A 215 -1.24 -0.91 -15.59
C ASP A 215 -1.62 0.55 -15.42
N TRP A 216 -2.64 0.95 -16.14
CA TRP A 216 -3.35 2.21 -15.97
C TRP A 216 -4.81 1.95 -15.66
N THR A 217 -5.40 2.75 -14.78
CA THR A 217 -6.84 2.70 -14.49
C THR A 217 -7.50 4.04 -14.67
N ALA A 218 -8.79 3.97 -15.03
CA ALA A 218 -9.77 5.03 -14.87
C ALA A 218 -10.92 4.47 -14.03
N THR A 219 -11.21 5.11 -12.89
CA THR A 219 -12.18 4.63 -11.92
C THR A 219 -13.19 5.74 -11.62
N TRP A 220 -14.48 5.49 -11.85
CA TRP A 220 -15.53 6.30 -11.26
C TRP A 220 -15.83 5.78 -9.85
N MET A 221 -15.78 6.65 -8.86
CA MET A 221 -15.90 6.31 -7.45
C MET A 221 -17.02 7.11 -6.78
N TYR A 222 -17.91 6.41 -6.11
CA TYR A 222 -18.93 6.94 -5.23
C TYR A 222 -18.53 6.66 -3.78
N GLU A 223 -18.21 7.71 -3.01
CA GLU A 223 -17.73 7.57 -1.64
C GLU A 223 -18.86 7.61 -0.59
N GLY A 224 -20.11 7.54 -1.02
CA GLY A 224 -21.28 7.47 -0.13
C GLY A 224 -22.06 8.76 0.01
N ALA A 225 -23.19 8.69 0.74
CA ALA A 225 -24.18 9.76 0.85
C ALA A 225 -24.44 10.24 2.28
N LYS A 226 -23.85 9.64 3.32
CA LYS A 226 -24.16 9.97 4.72
C LYS A 226 -23.22 11.02 5.32
N GLN A 227 -23.80 11.96 5.97
CA GLN A 227 -23.37 12.99 6.94
C GLN A 227 -21.94 13.57 6.87
N SER A 228 -20.92 12.81 6.52
CA SER A 228 -19.53 13.27 6.63
C SER A 228 -18.84 13.50 5.29
N VAL A 229 -19.09 12.65 4.29
CA VAL A 229 -18.53 12.77 2.94
C VAL A 229 -19.60 12.43 1.93
N ARG A 230 -20.04 13.42 1.16
CA ARG A 230 -20.80 13.22 -0.09
C ARG A 230 -19.87 13.58 -1.23
N ARG A 231 -19.09 12.64 -1.67
CA ARG A 231 -18.11 12.89 -2.73
C ARG A 231 -18.19 11.80 -3.78
N ASN A 232 -18.24 12.25 -5.03
CA ASN A 232 -18.09 11.38 -6.19
C ASN A 232 -16.96 11.93 -7.03
N GLY A 233 -16.17 11.06 -7.58
CA GLY A 233 -15.04 11.50 -8.38
C GLY A 233 -14.57 10.47 -9.39
N ILE A 234 -13.59 10.88 -10.15
CA ILE A 234 -12.89 10.05 -11.11
C ILE A 234 -11.43 9.98 -10.69
N ALA A 235 -10.93 8.77 -10.50
CA ALA A 235 -9.52 8.50 -10.28
C ALA A 235 -8.85 8.07 -11.59
N SER A 236 -7.59 8.48 -11.76
CA SER A 236 -6.70 7.94 -12.79
C SER A 236 -5.37 7.59 -12.13
N GLU A 237 -4.98 6.32 -12.22
CA GLU A 237 -3.83 5.79 -11.49
C GLU A 237 -2.92 4.96 -12.39
N LEU A 238 -1.63 4.97 -12.07
CA LEU A 238 -0.65 4.01 -12.55
C LEU A 238 -0.39 2.97 -11.47
N TRP A 239 -0.31 1.71 -11.86
CA TRP A 239 -0.18 0.57 -10.97
C TRP A 239 1.02 -0.28 -11.32
N LEU A 240 1.80 -0.62 -10.32
CA LEU A 240 2.74 -1.73 -10.41
C LEU A 240 1.98 -3.02 -10.09
N THR A 241 1.98 -3.95 -11.03
CA THR A 241 1.17 -5.18 -10.96
C THR A 241 2.04 -6.41 -11.06
N ARG A 242 1.78 -7.37 -10.17
CA ARG A 242 2.47 -8.67 -10.15
C ARG A 242 1.46 -9.81 -10.15
N ALA A 243 1.67 -10.77 -11.04
CA ALA A 243 0.93 -12.02 -11.06
C ALA A 243 1.68 -13.10 -10.28
N LEU A 244 0.95 -13.91 -9.53
CA LEU A 244 1.39 -14.89 -8.58
C LEU A 244 0.63 -16.19 -8.77
N LEU A 245 1.13 -17.29 -8.23
CA LEU A 245 0.43 -18.59 -8.21
C LEU A 245 -0.06 -19.01 -9.60
N ASN A 246 0.85 -19.03 -10.59
CA ASN A 246 0.55 -19.34 -11.98
C ASN A 246 -0.51 -18.41 -12.59
N ASP A 247 -0.35 -17.11 -12.36
CA ASP A 247 -1.22 -16.04 -12.84
C ASP A 247 -2.67 -16.05 -12.26
N LYS A 248 -2.94 -16.87 -11.24
CA LYS A 248 -4.26 -16.91 -10.60
C LYS A 248 -4.48 -15.73 -9.65
N VAL A 249 -3.45 -15.27 -8.98
CA VAL A 249 -3.51 -14.13 -8.06
C VAL A 249 -2.73 -12.96 -8.65
N THR A 250 -3.25 -11.76 -8.48
CA THR A 250 -2.57 -10.54 -8.87
C THR A 250 -2.54 -9.57 -7.70
N LEU A 251 -1.35 -9.08 -7.35
CA LEU A 251 -1.18 -7.99 -6.39
C LEU A 251 -0.77 -6.73 -7.15
N SER A 252 -1.31 -5.59 -6.74
CA SER A 252 -0.99 -4.30 -7.36
C SER A 252 -0.92 -3.20 -6.32
N ALA A 253 0.01 -2.26 -6.53
CA ALA A 253 0.09 -1.00 -5.82
C ALA A 253 0.01 0.14 -6.82
N GLY A 254 -0.84 1.11 -6.57
CA GLY A 254 -1.15 2.21 -7.47
C GLY A 254 -1.07 3.58 -6.80
N ALA A 255 -0.85 4.59 -7.63
CA ALA A 255 -0.96 5.98 -7.23
C ALA A 255 -1.40 6.84 -8.41
N GLY A 256 -2.06 7.95 -8.12
CA GLY A 256 -2.54 8.83 -9.16
C GLY A 256 -3.25 10.07 -8.67
N ALA A 257 -4.11 10.58 -9.50
CA ALA A 257 -4.93 11.76 -9.25
C ALA A 257 -6.41 11.37 -9.11
N TYR A 258 -7.08 12.04 -8.18
CA TYR A 258 -8.51 11.97 -7.98
C TYR A 258 -9.14 13.32 -8.25
N PHE A 259 -10.10 13.36 -9.15
CA PHE A 259 -10.87 14.56 -9.49
C PHE A 259 -12.28 14.44 -8.93
N THR A 260 -12.63 15.32 -8.01
CA THR A 260 -13.97 15.42 -7.41
C THR A 260 -14.93 16.05 -8.40
N VAL A 261 -15.94 15.29 -8.83
CA VAL A 261 -17.00 15.76 -9.72
C VAL A 261 -18.11 16.46 -8.92
N ASN A 262 -18.53 15.84 -7.82
CA ASN A 262 -19.59 16.37 -6.97
C ASN A 262 -19.21 16.18 -5.50
N GLN A 263 -19.23 17.26 -4.75
CA GLN A 263 -18.95 17.29 -3.32
C GLN A 263 -19.98 18.13 -2.62
N ARG A 264 -20.49 17.64 -1.49
CA ARG A 264 -21.34 18.39 -0.58
C ARG A 264 -20.78 18.19 0.83
N ASN A 265 -20.54 19.30 1.53
CA ASN A 265 -20.26 19.27 2.97
C ASN A 265 -21.56 19.10 3.78
N ARG A 266 -21.43 19.05 5.12
CA ARG A 266 -22.56 18.86 6.05
C ARG A 266 -23.69 19.90 5.90
N GLU A 267 -23.37 21.07 5.38
CA GLU A 267 -24.30 22.19 5.16
C GLU A 267 -24.79 22.28 3.71
N GLY A 268 -24.37 21.36 2.83
CA GLY A 268 -24.83 21.29 1.44
C GLY A 268 -24.14 22.26 0.49
N GLN A 269 -23.16 23.03 0.97
CA GLN A 269 -22.34 23.92 0.13
C GLN A 269 -20.87 23.47 0.09
N PRO A 270 -20.14 23.68 -1.02
CA PRO A 270 -18.70 23.50 -1.05
C PRO A 270 -18.03 24.43 -0.03
N GLY A 271 -17.18 23.89 0.83
CA GLY A 271 -16.41 24.70 1.76
C GLY A 271 -15.39 25.58 1.04
N PRO A 272 -15.04 26.78 1.59
CA PRO A 272 -13.95 27.57 1.06
C PRO A 272 -12.64 26.77 1.17
N GLY A 273 -12.01 26.44 0.04
CA GLY A 273 -10.78 25.66 -0.03
C GLY A 273 -10.92 24.20 -0.46
N ASP A 274 -12.13 23.70 -0.69
CA ASP A 274 -12.37 22.36 -1.20
C ASP A 274 -11.82 22.25 -2.65
N GLY A 275 -10.57 21.83 -2.75
CA GLY A 275 -9.91 21.59 -4.04
C GLY A 275 -10.56 20.40 -4.76
N ARG A 276 -10.80 20.54 -6.07
CA ARG A 276 -11.32 19.44 -6.89
C ARG A 276 -10.31 18.34 -7.15
N PHE A 277 -9.01 18.61 -6.97
CA PHE A 277 -7.92 17.67 -7.19
C PHE A 277 -7.35 17.20 -5.87
N SER A 278 -7.24 15.89 -5.74
CA SER A 278 -6.65 15.18 -4.62
C SER A 278 -5.66 14.11 -5.13
N GLY A 279 -4.80 13.64 -4.27
CA GLY A 279 -4.00 12.45 -4.53
C GLY A 279 -4.82 11.19 -4.23
N ILE A 280 -4.46 10.09 -4.86
CA ILE A 280 -4.96 8.76 -4.49
C ILE A 280 -3.79 7.78 -4.47
N VAL A 281 -3.75 6.93 -3.44
CA VAL A 281 -2.84 5.79 -3.34
C VAL A 281 -3.65 4.54 -3.04
N SER A 282 -3.29 3.44 -3.68
CA SER A 282 -4.14 2.26 -3.69
C SER A 282 -3.34 0.98 -3.68
N ILE A 283 -3.91 -0.07 -3.09
CA ILE A 283 -3.46 -1.45 -3.23
C ILE A 283 -4.63 -2.32 -3.62
N SER A 284 -4.38 -3.35 -4.41
CA SER A 284 -5.41 -4.32 -4.77
C SER A 284 -4.87 -5.74 -4.86
N ALA A 285 -5.74 -6.68 -4.54
CA ALA A 285 -5.54 -8.10 -4.78
C ALA A 285 -6.68 -8.62 -5.67
N SER A 286 -6.36 -9.38 -6.71
CA SER A 286 -7.36 -10.02 -7.53
C SER A 286 -7.13 -11.52 -7.63
N TYR A 287 -8.21 -12.28 -7.73
CA TYR A 287 -8.18 -13.72 -7.97
C TYR A 287 -8.91 -14.02 -9.27
N ARG A 288 -8.23 -14.70 -10.20
CA ARG A 288 -8.79 -15.12 -11.50
C ARG A 288 -9.61 -16.39 -11.31
N ILE A 289 -10.93 -16.27 -11.43
CA ILE A 289 -11.89 -17.39 -11.36
C ILE A 289 -11.83 -18.20 -12.65
N SER A 290 -11.75 -17.49 -13.79
CA SER A 290 -11.62 -18.07 -15.14
C SER A 290 -10.80 -17.13 -16.03
N ASP A 291 -10.66 -17.46 -17.30
CA ASP A 291 -9.94 -16.61 -18.26
C ASP A 291 -10.59 -15.23 -18.42
N ARG A 292 -11.90 -15.12 -18.19
CA ARG A 292 -12.68 -13.88 -18.36
C ARG A 292 -13.14 -13.26 -17.07
N TRP A 293 -13.23 -13.99 -15.95
CA TRP A 293 -13.80 -13.50 -14.72
C TRP A 293 -12.76 -13.47 -13.59
N LEU A 294 -12.79 -12.41 -12.82
CA LEU A 294 -11.98 -12.24 -11.62
C LEU A 294 -12.80 -11.64 -10.48
N THR A 295 -12.34 -11.86 -9.26
CA THR A 295 -12.71 -11.05 -8.10
C THR A 295 -11.56 -10.11 -7.74
N ARG A 296 -11.89 -8.94 -7.19
CA ARG A 296 -10.91 -7.94 -6.76
C ARG A 296 -11.31 -7.35 -5.42
N VAL A 297 -10.32 -7.20 -4.55
CA VAL A 297 -10.40 -6.39 -3.34
C VAL A 297 -9.46 -5.22 -3.52
N THR A 298 -9.91 -4.02 -3.19
CA THR A 298 -9.12 -2.80 -3.33
C THR A 298 -9.26 -1.97 -2.05
N TRP A 299 -8.15 -1.43 -1.60
CA TRP A 299 -8.12 -0.32 -0.65
C TRP A 299 -7.58 0.90 -1.38
N ASN A 300 -8.31 1.99 -1.31
CA ASN A 300 -7.95 3.27 -1.91
C ASN A 300 -7.93 4.33 -0.81
N ARG A 301 -6.89 5.12 -0.73
CA ARG A 301 -6.82 6.30 0.13
C ARG A 301 -6.82 7.56 -0.71
N VAL A 302 -7.91 8.32 -0.60
CA VAL A 302 -7.99 9.65 -1.21
C VAL A 302 -7.40 10.66 -0.24
N VAL A 303 -6.34 11.33 -0.68
CA VAL A 303 -5.53 12.25 0.13
C VAL A 303 -5.88 13.68 -0.25
N THR A 304 -6.51 14.39 0.66
CA THR A 304 -7.00 15.76 0.43
C THR A 304 -6.10 16.80 1.10
N ARG A 305 -6.26 18.07 0.73
CA ARG A 305 -5.58 19.21 1.38
C ARG A 305 -6.46 19.93 2.39
N TYR A 306 -7.64 19.37 2.70
CA TYR A 306 -8.67 20.01 3.50
C TYR A 306 -9.26 19.09 4.59
N ASP A 307 -8.41 18.23 5.15
CA ASP A 307 -8.75 17.33 6.27
C ASP A 307 -9.95 16.41 6.04
N ARG A 308 -10.09 15.90 4.79
CA ARG A 308 -11.16 14.99 4.38
C ARG A 308 -10.62 13.76 3.67
N ASP A 309 -9.55 13.21 4.17
CA ASP A 309 -9.01 11.94 3.66
C ASP A 309 -10.01 10.82 3.90
N THR A 310 -10.09 9.93 2.95
CA THR A 310 -10.96 8.75 3.06
C THR A 310 -10.20 7.48 2.70
N ASP A 311 -10.48 6.43 3.47
CA ASP A 311 -10.16 5.06 3.10
C ASP A 311 -11.38 4.41 2.49
N VAL A 312 -11.24 3.89 1.27
CA VAL A 312 -12.32 3.24 0.52
C VAL A 312 -11.93 1.78 0.31
N ILE A 313 -12.54 0.88 1.07
CA ILE A 313 -12.28 -0.56 1.03
C ILE A 313 -13.42 -1.22 0.29
N GLN A 314 -13.12 -1.86 -0.84
CA GLN A 314 -14.15 -2.41 -1.73
C GLN A 314 -13.77 -3.80 -2.22
N ALA A 315 -14.78 -4.61 -2.49
CA ALA A 315 -14.64 -5.88 -3.18
C ALA A 315 -15.62 -5.95 -4.36
N GLY A 316 -15.26 -6.68 -5.38
CA GLY A 316 -16.10 -6.77 -6.57
C GLY A 316 -15.73 -7.86 -7.54
N VAL A 317 -16.44 -7.85 -8.67
CA VAL A 317 -16.28 -8.79 -9.77
C VAL A 317 -15.88 -8.04 -11.02
N GLY A 318 -14.92 -8.57 -11.74
CA GLY A 318 -14.39 -8.00 -12.96
C GLY A 318 -14.48 -8.96 -14.16
N TYR A 319 -14.62 -8.36 -15.32
CA TYR A 319 -14.62 -9.05 -16.61
C TYR A 319 -13.41 -8.61 -17.43
N ARG A 320 -12.73 -9.58 -18.04
CA ARG A 320 -11.52 -9.43 -18.87
C ARG A 320 -11.86 -9.66 -20.34
N PHE A 321 -11.33 -8.82 -21.21
CA PHE A 321 -11.56 -8.88 -22.68
C PHE A 321 -10.36 -8.39 -23.48
#